data_a99f77938a4b72d7519c3667f00dfb40
#
_entry.id   a99f77938a4b72d7519c3667f00dfb40
#
_cell.length_a   1.000
_cell.length_b   1.000
_cell.length_c   1.000
_cell.angle_alpha   90.00
_cell.angle_beta   90.00
_cell.angle_gamma   90.00
#
_symmetry.space_group_name_H-M   'P 1'
#
loop_
_entity.id
_entity.type
_entity.pdbx_description
1 polymer ?
#
loop_
_entity_poly.entity_id
_entity_poly.type
_entity_poly.pdbx_seq_one_letter_code
_entity_poly.pdbx_strand_id
1 'polypeptide(L)'
;MPYEYGTAVVKFLEGSFNEAAEMFLEGAREGDILASFNYAYCLWRGIGVEKNVREAKSFFAFARDMKGGEACYNLAIIYMQGDEVPRNYPKALDYMKASAEQGCVEAQLYLGMAYTAGCIFEPDVVGIKMIPTHAPEYAMDLPLLEGPVPEFDEEDEDLRYQAVKQDEHLAFQWFQTASRHDPTNVDELVAKGKFLYAKCYVDGLGVEFDRIKANRLMLLAGKAGSMDAVRYLAENRIFELGTEAQRFIKSGE
;
A
#
# COMPACT_ATOMS: atom_id res chain seq x y z
N MET A 1 3.28 -32.96 11.96
CA MET A 1 2.39 -33.04 10.76
C MET A 1 3.10 -32.32 9.65
N PRO A 2 2.95 -32.68 8.38
CA PRO A 2 3.55 -31.90 7.31
C PRO A 2 2.98 -30.48 7.36
N TYR A 3 3.83 -29.48 7.10
CA TYR A 3 3.44 -28.09 7.04
C TYR A 3 2.33 -27.88 5.97
N GLU A 4 1.26 -27.18 6.36
CA GLU A 4 0.21 -26.72 5.46
C GLU A 4 -0.04 -25.22 5.68
N TYR A 5 0.31 -24.41 4.70
CA TYR A 5 0.16 -22.95 4.76
C TYR A 5 -1.26 -22.50 5.14
N GLY A 6 -2.27 -23.10 4.52
CA GLY A 6 -3.69 -22.77 4.82
C GLY A 6 -4.07 -23.00 6.28
N THR A 7 -3.57 -24.05 6.89
CA THR A 7 -3.81 -24.34 8.31
C THR A 7 -3.14 -23.30 9.22
N ALA A 8 -1.92 -22.86 8.91
CA ALA A 8 -1.24 -21.80 9.65
C ALA A 8 -2.01 -20.48 9.59
N VAL A 9 -2.55 -20.12 8.42
CA VAL A 9 -3.39 -18.94 8.22
C VAL A 9 -4.67 -19.02 9.04
N VAL A 10 -5.38 -20.16 9.01
CA VAL A 10 -6.59 -20.36 9.83
C VAL A 10 -6.29 -20.20 11.31
N LYS A 11 -5.21 -20.81 11.81
CA LYS A 11 -4.76 -20.66 13.21
C LYS A 11 -4.51 -19.19 13.58
N PHE A 12 -3.90 -18.44 12.67
CA PHE A 12 -3.67 -17.00 12.88
C PHE A 12 -4.98 -16.23 12.98
N LEU A 13 -5.93 -16.47 12.09
CA LEU A 13 -7.25 -15.81 12.07
C LEU A 13 -8.09 -16.18 13.30
N GLU A 14 -7.93 -17.38 13.85
CA GLU A 14 -8.56 -17.83 15.09
C GLU A 14 -7.93 -17.21 16.36
N GLY A 15 -6.82 -16.47 16.24
CA GLY A 15 -6.08 -15.90 17.36
C GLY A 15 -5.08 -16.84 18.04
N SER A 16 -4.88 -18.03 17.49
CA SER A 16 -3.88 -19.00 17.95
C SER A 16 -2.47 -18.63 17.45
N PHE A 17 -2.02 -17.41 17.80
CA PHE A 17 -0.86 -16.78 17.19
C PHE A 17 0.46 -17.55 17.38
N ASN A 18 0.67 -18.16 18.55
CA ASN A 18 1.89 -18.95 18.81
C ASN A 18 1.96 -20.16 17.89
N GLU A 19 0.86 -20.93 17.80
CA GLU A 19 0.80 -22.09 16.92
C GLU A 19 0.97 -21.68 15.44
N ALA A 20 0.32 -20.60 15.02
CA ALA A 20 0.44 -20.07 13.67
C ALA A 20 1.87 -19.66 13.34
N ALA A 21 2.54 -18.94 14.24
CA ALA A 21 3.92 -18.50 14.07
C ALA A 21 4.91 -19.68 13.99
N GLU A 22 4.73 -20.72 14.82
CA GLU A 22 5.51 -21.95 14.75
C GLU A 22 5.34 -22.66 13.39
N MET A 23 4.10 -22.74 12.89
CA MET A 23 3.81 -23.30 11.58
C MET A 23 4.41 -22.47 10.45
N PHE A 24 4.30 -21.12 10.51
CA PHE A 24 4.97 -20.28 9.51
C PHE A 24 6.48 -20.45 9.53
N LEU A 25 7.11 -20.61 10.71
CA LEU A 25 8.54 -20.88 10.81
C LEU A 25 8.90 -22.24 10.18
N GLU A 26 8.10 -23.27 10.40
CA GLU A 26 8.31 -24.59 9.78
C GLU A 26 8.27 -24.48 8.25
N GLY A 27 7.22 -23.84 7.70
CA GLY A 27 7.13 -23.60 6.26
C GLY A 27 8.27 -22.74 5.71
N ALA A 28 8.69 -21.72 6.45
CA ALA A 28 9.83 -20.89 6.06
C ALA A 28 11.13 -21.69 5.98
N ARG A 29 11.33 -22.65 6.88
CA ARG A 29 12.48 -23.57 6.86
C ARG A 29 12.45 -24.55 5.68
N GLU A 30 11.26 -24.89 5.21
CA GLU A 30 11.05 -25.68 4.00
C GLU A 30 11.20 -24.85 2.72
N GLY A 31 11.37 -23.53 2.82
CA GLY A 31 11.55 -22.61 1.71
C GLY A 31 10.24 -22.04 1.15
N ASP A 32 9.13 -22.19 1.88
CA ASP A 32 7.87 -21.55 1.51
C ASP A 32 7.98 -20.02 1.68
N ILE A 33 7.79 -19.31 0.55
CA ILE A 33 7.94 -17.86 0.49
C ILE A 33 6.83 -17.15 1.26
N LEU A 34 5.59 -17.66 1.19
CA LEU A 34 4.44 -17.09 1.89
C LEU A 34 4.56 -17.28 3.39
N ALA A 35 5.01 -18.45 3.83
CA ALA A 35 5.31 -18.71 5.22
C ALA A 35 6.44 -17.81 5.74
N SER A 36 7.50 -17.65 4.96
CA SER A 36 8.60 -16.75 5.29
C SER A 36 8.14 -15.31 5.47
N PHE A 37 7.25 -14.83 4.58
CA PHE A 37 6.67 -13.50 4.68
C PHE A 37 5.82 -13.34 5.95
N ASN A 38 4.93 -14.30 6.24
CA ASN A 38 4.06 -14.22 7.40
C ASN A 38 4.83 -14.41 8.72
N TYR A 39 5.86 -15.26 8.74
CA TYR A 39 6.74 -15.36 9.89
C TYR A 39 7.54 -14.07 10.14
N ALA A 40 8.04 -13.43 9.07
CA ALA A 40 8.65 -12.11 9.16
C ALA A 40 7.71 -11.07 9.77
N TYR A 41 6.44 -11.08 9.38
CA TYR A 41 5.43 -10.21 9.95
C TYR A 41 5.24 -10.49 11.46
N CYS A 42 5.12 -11.75 11.84
CA CYS A 42 5.02 -12.15 13.27
C CYS A 42 6.20 -11.63 14.08
N LEU A 43 7.43 -11.82 13.60
CA LEU A 43 8.65 -11.31 14.22
C LEU A 43 8.67 -9.78 14.34
N TRP A 44 8.29 -9.09 13.27
CA TRP A 44 8.29 -7.63 13.26
C TRP A 44 7.31 -7.04 14.26
N ARG A 45 6.11 -7.61 14.36
CA ARG A 45 5.04 -7.12 15.22
C ARG A 45 5.03 -7.75 16.61
N GLY A 46 5.80 -8.81 16.85
CA GLY A 46 5.78 -9.57 18.10
C GLY A 46 4.48 -10.36 18.28
N ILE A 47 3.91 -10.89 17.20
CA ILE A 47 2.65 -11.64 17.24
C ILE A 47 2.95 -13.14 17.30
N GLY A 48 2.62 -13.76 18.42
CA GLY A 48 2.88 -15.19 18.65
C GLY A 48 4.36 -15.57 18.83
N VAL A 49 5.26 -14.61 18.72
CA VAL A 49 6.72 -14.74 18.95
C VAL A 49 7.24 -13.45 19.56
N GLU A 50 8.43 -13.54 20.18
CA GLU A 50 9.12 -12.34 20.64
C GLU A 50 9.49 -11.44 19.44
N LYS A 51 9.28 -10.13 19.59
CA LYS A 51 9.61 -9.16 18.54
C LYS A 51 11.10 -9.20 18.22
N ASN A 52 11.41 -9.30 16.92
CA ASN A 52 12.78 -9.30 16.41
C ASN A 52 12.82 -8.72 14.99
N VAL A 53 12.97 -7.40 14.90
CA VAL A 53 12.93 -6.68 13.61
C VAL A 53 14.14 -7.04 12.73
N ARG A 54 15.30 -7.36 13.33
CA ARG A 54 16.48 -7.75 12.56
C ARG A 54 16.28 -9.06 11.84
N GLU A 55 15.69 -10.03 12.51
CA GLU A 55 15.37 -11.34 11.93
C GLU A 55 14.22 -11.21 10.91
N ALA A 56 13.17 -10.46 11.25
CA ALA A 56 12.07 -10.17 10.34
C ALA A 56 12.57 -9.63 9.00
N LYS A 57 13.51 -8.67 9.03
CA LYS A 57 14.12 -8.12 7.82
C LYS A 57 14.77 -9.20 6.94
N SER A 58 15.39 -10.20 7.51
CA SER A 58 16.02 -11.29 6.74
C SER A 58 14.98 -12.15 6.04
N PHE A 59 13.88 -12.50 6.71
CA PHE A 59 12.78 -13.24 6.11
C PHE A 59 12.02 -12.41 5.05
N PHE A 60 11.80 -11.10 5.27
CA PHE A 60 11.26 -10.23 4.23
C PHE A 60 12.19 -10.10 3.03
N ALA A 61 13.52 -10.03 3.26
CA ALA A 61 14.48 -10.00 2.15
C ALA A 61 14.46 -11.30 1.33
N PHE A 62 14.22 -12.44 1.96
CA PHE A 62 14.00 -13.70 1.26
C PHE A 62 12.69 -13.69 0.45
N ALA A 63 11.63 -13.11 1.03
CA ALA A 63 10.31 -13.03 0.40
C ALA A 63 10.15 -11.86 -0.60
N ARG A 64 11.16 -10.99 -0.78
CA ARG A 64 11.06 -9.76 -1.60
C ARG A 64 10.71 -10.01 -3.07
N ASP A 65 11.03 -11.16 -3.57
CA ASP A 65 10.77 -11.55 -4.97
C ASP A 65 9.34 -12.12 -5.17
N MET A 66 8.50 -12.02 -4.11
CA MET A 66 7.07 -12.34 -4.22
C MET A 66 6.37 -11.39 -5.20
N LYS A 67 5.47 -11.95 -5.97
CA LYS A 67 4.60 -11.15 -6.83
C LYS A 67 3.63 -10.34 -5.96
N GLY A 68 3.61 -9.03 -6.16
CA GLY A 68 2.72 -8.10 -5.43
C GLY A 68 3.47 -7.02 -4.65
N GLY A 69 4.74 -7.26 -4.32
CA GLY A 69 5.61 -6.25 -3.72
C GLY A 69 5.46 -6.02 -2.22
N GLU A 70 4.62 -6.80 -1.53
CA GLU A 70 4.31 -6.61 -0.10
C GLU A 70 5.56 -6.71 0.79
N ALA A 71 6.47 -7.64 0.47
CA ALA A 71 7.72 -7.79 1.22
C ALA A 71 8.63 -6.55 1.07
N CYS A 72 8.69 -5.98 -0.13
CA CYS A 72 9.41 -4.73 -0.37
C CYS A 72 8.76 -3.57 0.37
N TYR A 73 7.42 -3.49 0.39
CA TYR A 73 6.68 -2.49 1.16
C TYR A 73 7.04 -2.55 2.66
N ASN A 74 6.98 -3.74 3.25
CA ASN A 74 7.31 -3.94 4.67
C ASN A 74 8.77 -3.57 4.97
N LEU A 75 9.71 -3.91 4.09
CA LEU A 75 11.11 -3.48 4.22
C LEU A 75 11.25 -1.96 4.15
N ALA A 76 10.51 -1.30 3.27
CA ALA A 76 10.50 0.17 3.21
C ALA A 76 10.03 0.78 4.54
N ILE A 77 8.95 0.27 5.11
CA ILE A 77 8.43 0.74 6.41
C ILE A 77 9.45 0.53 7.54
N ILE A 78 10.08 -0.65 7.62
CA ILE A 78 11.12 -0.94 8.63
C ILE A 78 12.27 0.10 8.56
N TYR A 79 12.72 0.45 7.34
CA TYR A 79 13.77 1.45 7.18
C TYR A 79 13.29 2.90 7.39
N MET A 80 12.01 3.19 7.26
CA MET A 80 11.42 4.48 7.62
C MET A 80 11.30 4.65 9.13
N GLN A 81 10.80 3.64 9.82
CA GLN A 81 10.56 3.68 11.26
C GLN A 81 11.86 3.68 12.08
N GLY A 82 12.88 2.98 11.61
CA GLY A 82 14.16 2.91 12.32
C GLY A 82 14.14 2.10 13.61
N ASP A 83 13.11 1.27 13.83
CA ASP A 83 12.97 0.42 15.00
C ASP A 83 13.93 -0.78 14.91
N GLU A 84 14.81 -0.94 15.90
CA GLU A 84 15.91 -1.96 15.96
C GLU A 84 16.86 -1.98 14.74
N VAL A 85 16.54 -1.25 13.69
CA VAL A 85 17.32 -1.10 12.46
C VAL A 85 17.50 0.39 12.21
N PRO A 86 18.73 0.89 11.99
CA PRO A 86 18.93 2.31 11.74
C PRO A 86 18.05 2.83 10.59
N ARG A 87 17.41 3.98 10.80
CA ARG A 87 16.66 4.67 9.75
C ARG A 87 17.50 4.89 8.51
N ASN A 88 16.89 4.72 7.36
CA ASN A 88 17.54 4.95 6.08
C ASN A 88 16.49 5.28 5.02
N TYR A 89 16.15 6.56 4.89
CA TYR A 89 15.15 7.02 3.94
C TYR A 89 15.48 6.74 2.47
N PRO A 90 16.73 6.93 1.98
CA PRO A 90 17.08 6.51 0.62
C PRO A 90 16.78 5.04 0.35
N LYS A 91 17.17 4.15 1.27
CA LYS A 91 16.92 2.72 1.14
C LYS A 91 15.44 2.37 1.24
N ALA A 92 14.70 3.04 2.12
CA ALA A 92 13.25 2.91 2.21
C ALA A 92 12.58 3.28 0.89
N LEU A 93 13.01 4.38 0.27
CA LEU A 93 12.51 4.81 -1.04
C LEU A 93 12.81 3.80 -2.15
N ASP A 94 14.01 3.19 -2.16
CA ASP A 94 14.35 2.15 -3.14
C ASP A 94 13.43 0.92 -2.99
N TYR A 95 13.18 0.48 -1.77
CA TYR A 95 12.24 -0.60 -1.52
C TYR A 95 10.79 -0.21 -1.85
N MET A 96 10.39 1.04 -1.57
CA MET A 96 9.05 1.53 -1.92
C MET A 96 8.84 1.55 -3.44
N LYS A 97 9.86 1.96 -4.22
CA LYS A 97 9.83 1.91 -5.69
C LYS A 97 9.73 0.47 -6.20
N ALA A 98 10.57 -0.43 -5.68
CA ALA A 98 10.52 -1.85 -6.04
C ALA A 98 9.14 -2.48 -5.74
N SER A 99 8.53 -2.11 -4.62
CA SER A 99 7.18 -2.54 -4.26
C SER A 99 6.13 -2.04 -5.25
N ALA A 100 6.16 -0.75 -5.58
CA ALA A 100 5.21 -0.14 -6.51
C ALA A 100 5.33 -0.72 -7.94
N GLU A 101 6.55 -1.00 -8.40
CA GLU A 101 6.82 -1.64 -9.69
C GLU A 101 6.29 -3.08 -9.74
N GLN A 102 6.27 -3.77 -8.61
CA GLN A 102 5.67 -5.11 -8.47
C GLN A 102 4.13 -5.08 -8.32
N GLY A 103 3.51 -3.90 -8.30
CA GLY A 103 2.06 -3.75 -8.31
C GLY A 103 1.41 -3.50 -6.94
N CYS A 104 2.18 -3.26 -5.88
CA CYS A 104 1.63 -2.88 -4.58
C CYS A 104 0.96 -1.50 -4.66
N VAL A 105 -0.36 -1.47 -4.45
CA VAL A 105 -1.17 -0.25 -4.57
C VAL A 105 -0.79 0.78 -3.51
N GLU A 106 -0.53 0.32 -2.28
CA GLU A 106 -0.08 1.15 -1.16
C GLU A 106 1.21 1.90 -1.51
N ALA A 107 2.18 1.19 -2.09
CA ALA A 107 3.45 1.77 -2.50
C ALA A 107 3.27 2.77 -3.67
N GLN A 108 2.40 2.47 -4.62
CA GLN A 108 2.07 3.38 -5.73
C GLN A 108 1.43 4.67 -5.22
N LEU A 109 0.46 4.57 -4.31
CA LEU A 109 -0.17 5.73 -3.67
C LEU A 109 0.84 6.54 -2.86
N TYR A 110 1.67 5.84 -2.09
CA TYR A 110 2.72 6.47 -1.29
C TYR A 110 3.67 7.29 -2.17
N LEU A 111 4.19 6.71 -3.26
CA LEU A 111 5.09 7.41 -4.17
C LEU A 111 4.41 8.62 -4.83
N GLY A 112 3.15 8.48 -5.25
CA GLY A 112 2.37 9.60 -5.77
C GLY A 112 2.32 10.76 -4.79
N MET A 113 2.01 10.49 -3.53
CA MET A 113 1.96 11.51 -2.47
C MET A 113 3.35 12.06 -2.14
N ALA A 114 4.37 11.22 -2.05
CA ALA A 114 5.75 11.63 -1.75
C ALA A 114 6.31 12.55 -2.83
N TYR A 115 6.09 12.26 -4.11
CA TYR A 115 6.49 13.13 -5.21
C TYR A 115 5.67 14.42 -5.28
N THR A 116 4.41 14.40 -4.85
CA THR A 116 3.60 15.63 -4.73
C THR A 116 4.14 16.55 -3.63
N ALA A 117 4.48 15.96 -2.48
CA ALA A 117 4.97 16.72 -1.32
C ALA A 117 6.46 17.10 -1.41
N GLY A 118 7.26 16.37 -2.20
CA GLY A 118 8.71 16.53 -2.26
C GLY A 118 9.43 15.99 -1.03
N CYS A 119 8.81 15.10 -0.26
CA CYS A 119 9.42 14.51 0.94
C CYS A 119 8.89 13.09 1.19
N ILE A 120 9.67 12.31 1.94
CA ILE A 120 9.20 11.07 2.56
C ILE A 120 8.42 11.45 3.82
N PHE A 121 7.30 10.77 4.04
CA PHE A 121 6.49 10.88 5.25
C PHE A 121 6.18 9.48 5.78
N GLU A 122 5.89 9.37 7.05
CA GLU A 122 5.40 8.11 7.59
C GLU A 122 3.99 7.86 7.05
N PRO A 123 3.73 6.69 6.48
CA PRO A 123 2.40 6.39 6.01
C PRO A 123 1.45 6.29 7.23
N ASP A 124 0.36 7.08 7.21
CA ASP A 124 -0.71 7.02 8.20
C ASP A 124 -1.41 5.66 8.22
N VAL A 125 -1.17 4.87 7.17
CA VAL A 125 -1.80 3.58 6.98
C VAL A 125 -0.84 2.49 7.39
N VAL A 126 -0.93 2.08 8.63
CA VAL A 126 -0.32 0.85 9.13
C VAL A 126 -1.27 -0.33 8.86
N GLY A 127 -1.90 -0.34 7.71
CA GLY A 127 -2.64 -1.48 7.19
C GLY A 127 -1.68 -2.41 6.45
N ILE A 128 -0.73 -3.01 7.17
CA ILE A 128 0.15 -4.01 6.57
C ILE A 128 -0.64 -5.30 6.49
N LYS A 129 -0.96 -5.71 5.27
CA LYS A 129 -1.57 -7.01 5.02
C LYS A 129 -0.55 -8.08 5.38
N MET A 130 -0.85 -8.87 6.38
CA MET A 130 -0.01 -10.01 6.76
C MET A 130 -0.04 -11.11 5.71
N ILE A 131 -1.17 -11.26 5.05
CA ILE A 131 -1.38 -12.28 4.01
C ILE A 131 -1.30 -11.58 2.66
N PRO A 132 -0.46 -12.03 1.72
CA PRO A 132 -0.43 -11.46 0.39
C PRO A 132 -1.82 -11.44 -0.24
N THR A 133 -2.14 -10.34 -0.93
CA THR A 133 -3.42 -10.15 -1.64
C THR A 133 -3.75 -11.24 -2.66
N HIS A 134 -2.78 -12.11 -2.96
CA HIS A 134 -2.92 -13.22 -3.92
C HIS A 134 -3.20 -14.57 -3.26
N ALA A 135 -3.37 -14.62 -1.93
CA ALA A 135 -3.93 -15.81 -1.30
C ALA A 135 -5.45 -15.81 -1.59
N PRO A 136 -5.94 -16.66 -2.51
CA PRO A 136 -7.36 -16.69 -2.81
C PRO A 136 -8.14 -17.06 -1.53
N GLU A 137 -9.18 -16.34 -1.25
CA GLU A 137 -10.22 -16.62 -0.25
C GLU A 137 -9.97 -16.24 1.22
N TYR A 138 -8.73 -15.92 1.67
CA TYR A 138 -8.45 -15.65 3.09
C TYR A 138 -7.82 -14.28 3.38
N ALA A 139 -7.82 -13.37 2.43
CA ALA A 139 -7.38 -11.99 2.67
C ALA A 139 -8.44 -11.24 3.48
N MET A 140 -8.49 -11.50 4.78
CA MET A 140 -9.23 -10.66 5.71
C MET A 140 -8.33 -9.51 6.15
N ASP A 141 -8.91 -8.31 6.20
CA ASP A 141 -8.30 -7.17 6.85
C ASP A 141 -8.14 -7.52 8.34
N LEU A 142 -6.90 -7.72 8.76
CA LEU A 142 -6.61 -7.88 10.17
C LEU A 142 -6.83 -6.55 10.87
N PRO A 143 -7.33 -6.55 12.13
CA PRO A 143 -7.52 -5.32 12.87
C PRO A 143 -6.20 -4.55 12.94
N LEU A 144 -6.28 -3.26 12.64
CA LEU A 144 -5.17 -2.32 12.73
C LEU A 144 -4.58 -2.38 14.15
N LEU A 145 -3.35 -2.86 14.27
CA LEU A 145 -2.61 -2.74 15.51
C LEU A 145 -1.99 -1.35 15.52
N GLU A 146 -2.67 -0.42 16.18
CA GLU A 146 -2.15 0.92 16.42
C GLU A 146 -0.91 0.82 17.32
N GLY A 147 0.22 1.24 16.80
CA GLY A 147 1.44 1.44 17.58
C GLY A 147 1.72 2.94 17.74
N PRO A 148 2.42 3.37 18.80
CA PRO A 148 2.79 4.77 18.94
C PRO A 148 3.65 5.21 17.77
N VAL A 149 3.32 6.38 17.21
CA VAL A 149 4.13 7.04 16.19
C VAL A 149 5.45 7.48 16.84
N PRO A 150 6.62 7.07 16.34
CA PRO A 150 7.88 7.53 16.90
C PRO A 150 8.01 9.05 16.73
N GLU A 151 8.42 9.75 17.80
CA GLU A 151 8.82 11.14 17.70
C GLU A 151 10.12 11.25 16.89
N PHE A 152 10.18 12.20 15.96
CA PHE A 152 11.33 12.40 15.09
C PHE A 152 12.27 13.45 15.70
N ASP A 153 13.58 13.18 15.63
CA ASP A 153 14.59 14.19 15.89
C ASP A 153 14.71 15.17 14.70
N GLU A 154 15.03 16.45 14.97
CA GLU A 154 15.17 17.49 13.93
C GLU A 154 16.18 17.09 12.83
N GLU A 155 17.23 16.34 13.17
CA GLU A 155 18.24 15.84 12.22
C GLU A 155 17.66 14.84 11.21
N ASP A 156 16.58 14.12 11.55
CA ASP A 156 15.89 13.18 10.66
C ASP A 156 15.03 13.90 9.61
N GLU A 157 14.56 15.09 9.90
CA GLU A 157 13.71 15.89 9.02
C GLU A 157 14.46 16.33 7.75
N ASP A 158 15.72 16.75 7.89
CA ASP A 158 16.59 17.12 6.77
C ASP A 158 16.84 15.93 5.82
N LEU A 159 16.97 14.71 6.35
CA LEU A 159 17.15 13.50 5.55
C LEU A 159 15.89 13.12 4.77
N ARG A 160 14.70 13.42 5.28
CA ARG A 160 13.43 13.21 4.58
C ARG A 160 13.34 14.04 3.31
N TYR A 161 13.66 15.35 3.42
CA TYR A 161 13.60 16.28 2.28
C TYR A 161 14.64 15.95 1.21
N GLN A 162 15.75 15.33 1.57
CA GLN A 162 16.79 14.94 0.63
C GLN A 162 16.47 13.67 -0.16
N ALA A 163 15.61 12.79 0.37
CA ALA A 163 15.33 11.49 -0.24
C ALA A 163 14.42 11.57 -1.47
N VAL A 164 13.52 12.56 -1.53
CA VAL A 164 12.55 12.74 -2.63
C VAL A 164 12.53 14.19 -3.06
N LYS A 165 12.75 14.43 -4.35
CA LYS A 165 12.53 15.73 -4.97
C LYS A 165 11.10 15.78 -5.50
N GLN A 166 10.41 16.91 -5.27
CA GLN A 166 9.07 17.14 -5.83
C GLN A 166 9.08 16.96 -7.35
N ASP A 167 8.14 16.15 -7.84
CA ASP A 167 7.94 15.87 -9.26
C ASP A 167 6.47 15.53 -9.52
N GLU A 168 5.73 16.52 -9.97
CA GLU A 168 4.28 16.39 -10.21
C GLU A 168 3.97 15.41 -11.34
N HIS A 169 4.87 15.27 -12.34
CA HIS A 169 4.66 14.34 -13.42
C HIS A 169 4.82 12.89 -12.97
N LEU A 170 5.83 12.59 -12.15
CA LEU A 170 5.96 11.28 -11.52
C LEU A 170 4.81 10.99 -10.56
N ALA A 171 4.34 11.99 -9.80
CA ALA A 171 3.18 11.86 -8.93
C ALA A 171 1.94 11.45 -9.73
N PHE A 172 1.67 12.14 -10.83
CA PHE A 172 0.57 11.81 -11.75
C PHE A 172 0.68 10.38 -12.29
N GLN A 173 1.86 9.95 -12.74
CA GLN A 173 2.07 8.60 -13.27
C GLN A 173 1.78 7.52 -12.22
N TRP A 174 2.19 7.72 -10.98
CA TRP A 174 1.92 6.76 -9.90
C TRP A 174 0.45 6.70 -9.54
N PHE A 175 -0.26 7.84 -9.44
CA PHE A 175 -1.71 7.85 -9.21
C PHE A 175 -2.47 7.20 -10.37
N GLN A 176 -2.04 7.44 -11.62
CA GLN A 176 -2.60 6.76 -12.78
C GLN A 176 -2.42 5.26 -12.69
N THR A 177 -1.23 4.78 -12.29
CA THR A 177 -0.94 3.35 -12.15
C THR A 177 -1.81 2.72 -11.07
N ALA A 178 -1.89 3.34 -9.88
CA ALA A 178 -2.75 2.89 -8.79
C ALA A 178 -4.24 2.84 -9.20
N SER A 179 -4.69 3.76 -10.05
CA SER A 179 -6.08 3.82 -10.51
C SER A 179 -6.51 2.68 -11.44
N ARG A 180 -5.55 1.97 -12.05
CA ARG A 180 -5.81 0.91 -13.04
C ARG A 180 -6.06 -0.47 -12.43
N HIS A 181 -5.82 -0.62 -11.12
CA HIS A 181 -6.12 -1.88 -10.45
C HIS A 181 -7.62 -2.19 -10.50
N ASP A 182 -7.94 -3.48 -10.66
CA ASP A 182 -9.32 -3.94 -10.76
C ASP A 182 -10.03 -3.84 -9.40
N PRO A 183 -11.19 -3.20 -9.32
CA PRO A 183 -11.95 -3.05 -8.09
C PRO A 183 -12.76 -4.30 -7.71
N THR A 184 -12.44 -5.47 -8.21
CA THR A 184 -13.20 -6.72 -7.93
C THR A 184 -13.23 -7.10 -6.46
N ASN A 185 -12.27 -6.65 -5.68
CA ASN A 185 -12.41 -6.51 -4.24
C ASN A 185 -12.61 -5.01 -3.96
N VAL A 186 -13.64 -4.64 -3.21
CA VAL A 186 -13.89 -3.26 -2.76
C VAL A 186 -12.66 -2.82 -1.95
N ASP A 187 -11.63 -2.44 -2.65
CA ASP A 187 -10.38 -2.04 -2.08
C ASP A 187 -10.42 -0.51 -1.96
N GLU A 188 -10.56 -0.05 -0.74
CA GLU A 188 -10.56 1.38 -0.41
C GLU A 188 -9.34 2.09 -1.00
N LEU A 189 -8.20 1.40 -1.08
CA LEU A 189 -6.97 1.93 -1.65
C LEU A 189 -7.06 2.12 -3.17
N VAL A 190 -7.68 1.19 -3.88
CA VAL A 190 -7.94 1.33 -5.31
C VAL A 190 -8.92 2.47 -5.58
N ALA A 191 -9.97 2.59 -4.75
CA ALA A 191 -10.91 3.71 -4.82
C ALA A 191 -10.23 5.05 -4.54
N LYS A 192 -9.31 5.11 -3.55
CA LYS A 192 -8.45 6.26 -3.25
C LYS A 192 -7.51 6.59 -4.42
N GLY A 193 -6.92 5.57 -5.05
CA GLY A 193 -6.09 5.75 -6.26
C GLY A 193 -6.86 6.39 -7.41
N LYS A 194 -8.07 5.91 -7.68
CA LYS A 194 -8.97 6.50 -8.69
C LYS A 194 -9.33 7.96 -8.37
N PHE A 195 -9.60 8.26 -7.10
CA PHE A 195 -9.87 9.63 -6.65
C PHE A 195 -8.66 10.55 -6.85
N LEU A 196 -7.47 10.14 -6.40
CA LEU A 196 -6.26 10.96 -6.52
C LEU A 196 -5.87 11.18 -7.99
N TYR A 197 -6.03 10.17 -8.83
CA TYR A 197 -5.85 10.33 -10.28
C TYR A 197 -6.82 11.34 -10.89
N ALA A 198 -8.10 11.29 -10.51
CA ALA A 198 -9.09 12.27 -10.94
C ALA A 198 -8.74 13.68 -10.44
N LYS A 199 -8.25 13.78 -9.20
CA LYS A 199 -7.84 15.03 -8.57
C LYS A 199 -6.67 15.71 -9.31
N CYS A 200 -5.76 14.94 -9.91
CA CYS A 200 -4.71 15.50 -10.74
C CYS A 200 -5.28 16.37 -11.89
N TYR A 201 -6.38 15.97 -12.52
CA TYR A 201 -7.03 16.76 -13.56
C TYR A 201 -7.83 17.96 -13.00
N VAL A 202 -8.26 17.92 -11.74
CA VAL A 202 -8.87 19.07 -11.05
C VAL A 202 -7.84 20.14 -10.75
N ASP A 203 -6.67 19.72 -10.27
CA ASP A 203 -5.64 20.62 -9.74
C ASP A 203 -4.59 20.99 -10.81
N GLY A 204 -4.54 20.29 -11.94
CA GLY A 204 -3.48 20.44 -12.93
C GLY A 204 -2.16 19.82 -12.49
N LEU A 205 -2.18 18.85 -11.57
CA LEU A 205 -0.98 18.23 -11.00
C LEU A 205 -0.33 17.26 -11.99
N GLY A 206 0.79 17.65 -12.58
CA GLY A 206 1.56 16.85 -13.54
C GLY A 206 0.85 16.60 -14.87
N VAL A 207 -0.31 17.22 -15.10
CA VAL A 207 -1.14 17.13 -16.30
C VAL A 207 -1.92 18.43 -16.50
N GLU A 208 -2.31 18.73 -17.71
CA GLU A 208 -3.18 19.88 -17.98
C GLU A 208 -4.54 19.72 -17.29
N PHE A 209 -5.05 20.82 -16.73
CA PHE A 209 -6.37 20.89 -16.14
C PHE A 209 -7.44 20.47 -17.16
N ASP A 210 -8.27 19.50 -16.79
CA ASP A 210 -9.39 19.04 -17.62
C ASP A 210 -10.59 18.69 -16.72
N ARG A 211 -11.51 19.66 -16.60
CA ARG A 211 -12.70 19.51 -15.75
C ARG A 211 -13.62 18.39 -16.20
N ILE A 212 -13.73 18.16 -17.50
CA ILE A 212 -14.65 17.14 -18.04
C ILE A 212 -14.11 15.76 -17.68
N LYS A 213 -12.83 15.54 -17.94
CA LYS A 213 -12.14 14.29 -17.61
C LYS A 213 -12.09 14.06 -16.09
N ALA A 214 -11.81 15.10 -15.31
CA ALA A 214 -11.85 15.05 -13.85
C ALA A 214 -13.21 14.56 -13.34
N ASN A 215 -14.31 15.17 -13.78
CA ASN A 215 -15.65 14.80 -13.34
C ASN A 215 -16.01 13.35 -13.72
N ARG A 216 -15.62 12.91 -14.91
CA ARG A 216 -15.80 11.52 -15.34
C ARG A 216 -15.06 10.54 -14.44
N LEU A 217 -13.78 10.83 -14.14
CA LEU A 217 -12.96 10.00 -13.27
C LEU A 217 -13.45 10.02 -11.82
N MET A 218 -13.95 11.17 -11.33
CA MET A 218 -14.58 11.26 -10.00
C MET A 218 -15.82 10.38 -9.88
N LEU A 219 -16.64 10.30 -10.93
CA LEU A 219 -17.79 9.38 -10.96
C LEU A 219 -17.35 7.92 -10.91
N LEU A 220 -16.26 7.56 -11.60
CA LEU A 220 -15.70 6.19 -11.53
C LEU A 220 -15.12 5.89 -10.15
N ALA A 221 -14.43 6.85 -9.53
CA ALA A 221 -13.91 6.72 -8.17
C ALA A 221 -15.05 6.56 -7.14
N GLY A 222 -16.12 7.35 -7.25
CA GLY A 222 -17.30 7.22 -6.40
C GLY A 222 -17.99 5.86 -6.54
N LYS A 223 -18.12 5.34 -7.77
CA LYS A 223 -18.65 3.98 -8.01
C LYS A 223 -17.75 2.87 -7.44
N ALA A 224 -16.44 3.11 -7.37
CA ALA A 224 -15.48 2.20 -6.74
C ALA A 224 -15.47 2.29 -5.20
N GLY A 225 -16.28 3.17 -4.59
CA GLY A 225 -16.41 3.31 -3.14
C GLY A 225 -15.67 4.49 -2.53
N SER A 226 -15.04 5.37 -3.32
CA SER A 226 -14.36 6.56 -2.77
C SER A 226 -15.36 7.57 -2.21
N MET A 227 -15.40 7.73 -0.89
CA MET A 227 -16.22 8.74 -0.22
C MET A 227 -15.76 10.17 -0.53
N ASP A 228 -14.45 10.38 -0.74
CA ASP A 228 -13.91 11.69 -1.12
C ASP A 228 -14.38 12.11 -2.51
N ALA A 229 -14.46 11.16 -3.46
CA ALA A 229 -15.03 11.42 -4.78
C ALA A 229 -16.53 11.73 -4.69
N VAL A 230 -17.28 11.00 -3.85
CA VAL A 230 -18.71 11.26 -3.63
C VAL A 230 -18.92 12.66 -3.05
N ARG A 231 -18.10 13.06 -2.07
CA ARG A 231 -18.14 14.40 -1.47
C ARG A 231 -17.84 15.49 -2.53
N TYR A 232 -16.77 15.31 -3.31
CA TYR A 232 -16.43 16.25 -4.39
C TYR A 232 -17.57 16.43 -5.39
N LEU A 233 -18.20 15.34 -5.82
CA LEU A 233 -19.32 15.36 -6.75
C LEU A 233 -20.54 16.12 -6.18
N ALA A 234 -20.85 15.88 -4.90
CA ALA A 234 -21.95 16.56 -4.20
C ALA A 234 -21.71 18.08 -4.07
N GLU A 235 -20.52 18.48 -3.64
CA GLU A 235 -20.13 19.89 -3.46
C GLU A 235 -20.15 20.65 -4.78
N ASN A 236 -19.75 20.01 -5.87
CA ASN A 236 -19.75 20.60 -7.22
C ASN A 236 -21.08 20.42 -7.96
N ARG A 237 -22.12 19.83 -7.34
CA ARG A 237 -23.44 19.56 -7.91
C ARG A 237 -23.39 18.74 -9.21
N ILE A 238 -22.48 17.79 -9.27
CA ILE A 238 -22.29 16.90 -10.42
C ILE A 238 -23.09 15.63 -10.16
N PHE A 239 -24.37 15.63 -10.52
CA PHE A 239 -25.28 14.49 -10.30
C PHE A 239 -25.40 13.58 -11.51
N GLU A 240 -25.15 14.11 -12.71
CA GLU A 240 -25.15 13.39 -13.97
C GLU A 240 -24.14 14.00 -14.94
N LEU A 241 -23.49 13.16 -15.72
CA LEU A 241 -22.76 13.63 -16.89
C LEU A 241 -23.79 14.01 -17.95
N GLY A 242 -23.69 15.22 -18.49
CA GLY A 242 -24.51 15.62 -19.63
C GLY A 242 -24.40 14.62 -20.79
N THR A 243 -25.35 14.64 -21.71
CA THR A 243 -25.51 13.67 -22.80
C THR A 243 -24.27 13.42 -23.65
N GLU A 244 -23.36 14.39 -23.76
CA GLU A 244 -22.06 14.22 -24.45
C GLU A 244 -21.09 13.32 -23.66
N ALA A 245 -21.00 13.47 -22.35
CA ALA A 245 -20.15 12.64 -21.49
C ALA A 245 -20.69 11.20 -21.36
N GLN A 246 -22.02 11.01 -21.46
CA GLN A 246 -22.62 9.67 -21.51
C GLN A 246 -22.31 8.93 -22.82
N ARG A 247 -22.14 9.66 -23.94
CA ARG A 247 -21.71 9.07 -25.21
C ARG A 247 -20.28 8.57 -25.15
N PHE A 248 -19.37 9.32 -24.52
CA PHE A 248 -17.96 8.93 -24.33
C PHE A 248 -17.81 7.68 -23.45
N ILE A 249 -18.64 7.52 -22.40
CA ILE A 249 -18.62 6.31 -21.55
C ILE A 249 -19.02 5.06 -22.34
N LYS A 250 -19.88 5.20 -23.33
CA LYS A 250 -20.34 4.10 -24.18
C LYS A 250 -19.37 3.74 -25.31
N SER A 251 -18.50 4.67 -25.73
CA SER A 251 -17.54 4.43 -26.82
C SER A 251 -16.25 3.73 -26.38
N GLY A 252 -16.00 3.57 -25.08
CA GLY A 252 -14.83 2.81 -24.59
C GLY A 252 -13.47 3.48 -24.80
N GLU A 253 -13.43 4.75 -25.21
CA GLU A 253 -12.22 5.56 -25.41
C GLU A 253 -11.91 6.46 -24.21
#